data_489f0495f364da3904897a66d359333e
#
_entry.id   489f0495f364da3904897a66d359333e
#
_cell.length_a   1.000
_cell.length_b   1.000
_cell.length_c   1.000
_cell.angle_alpha   90.00
_cell.angle_beta   90.00
_cell.angle_gamma   90.00
#
_symmetry.space_group_name_H-M   'P 1'
#
loop_
_entity.id
_entity.type
_entity.pdbx_description
1 polymer ?
#
loop_
_entity_poly.entity_id
_entity_poly.type
_entity_poly.pdbx_seq_one_letter_code
_entity_poly.pdbx_strand_id
1 'polypeptide(L)'
;MSLISKPGKYLRMYAGMLMRRDPGLIVFGAWLGERFADNSKELFLEAQAREGIRAVWVAKEQAVIDEINSLGFEAYLWGSPEARSIQQRAGYAVISNGISDLEHTYLGGAVILDLWHGVPLKKICYDDRYEKNWDSPKQKIRDFLINIPLGKEYYVATSQTFVPIYQSCFRKNPDHILCLGQPRNDLFFRERPEPYYPGKRVIL
;
A
#
# COMPACT_ATOMS: atom_id res chain seq x y z
N MET A 1 1.01 -24.03 -4.47
CA MET A 1 0.38 -22.92 -5.25
C MET A 1 -1.07 -23.28 -5.49
N SER A 2 -2.01 -22.69 -4.75
CA SER A 2 -3.45 -22.94 -4.93
C SER A 2 -3.91 -22.39 -6.28
N LEU A 3 -4.41 -23.27 -7.11
CA LEU A 3 -5.04 -23.04 -8.42
C LEU A 3 -6.42 -22.37 -8.25
N ILE A 4 -6.49 -21.21 -7.62
CA ILE A 4 -7.67 -20.37 -7.82
C ILE A 4 -7.52 -19.82 -9.23
N SER A 5 -8.32 -20.33 -10.14
CA SER A 5 -8.35 -19.95 -11.54
C SER A 5 -8.46 -18.41 -11.67
N LYS A 6 -7.82 -17.82 -12.68
CA LYS A 6 -7.87 -16.38 -12.94
C LYS A 6 -9.28 -15.76 -12.84
N PRO A 7 -10.37 -16.43 -13.31
CA PRO A 7 -11.75 -15.96 -13.11
C PRO A 7 -12.18 -15.81 -11.65
N GLY A 8 -11.80 -16.75 -10.77
CA GLY A 8 -12.17 -16.70 -9.36
C GLY A 8 -11.58 -15.52 -8.58
N LYS A 9 -10.43 -14.99 -9.02
CA LYS A 9 -9.84 -13.76 -8.43
C LYS A 9 -10.69 -12.54 -8.71
N TYR A 10 -11.10 -12.36 -9.96
CA TYR A 10 -11.96 -11.25 -10.36
C TYR A 10 -13.31 -11.34 -9.66
N LEU A 11 -13.96 -12.51 -9.67
CA LEU A 11 -15.22 -12.72 -8.98
C LEU A 11 -15.14 -12.29 -7.49
N ARG A 12 -14.05 -12.64 -6.80
CA ARG A 12 -13.81 -12.24 -5.41
C ARG A 12 -13.68 -10.74 -5.26
N MET A 13 -12.93 -10.08 -6.14
CA MET A 13 -12.76 -8.63 -6.11
C MET A 13 -14.11 -7.92 -6.29
N TYR A 14 -14.92 -8.36 -7.26
CA TYR A 14 -16.24 -7.79 -7.50
C TYR A 14 -17.21 -8.07 -6.36
N ALA A 15 -17.20 -9.28 -5.79
CA ALA A 15 -18.00 -9.61 -4.61
C ALA A 15 -17.62 -8.71 -3.42
N GLY A 16 -16.35 -8.36 -3.27
CA GLY A 16 -15.88 -7.44 -2.24
C GLY A 16 -16.51 -6.05 -2.31
N MET A 17 -16.90 -5.58 -3.50
CA MET A 17 -17.59 -4.29 -3.66
C MET A 17 -18.99 -4.26 -3.01
N LEU A 18 -19.61 -5.43 -2.88
CA LEU A 18 -20.94 -5.57 -2.28
C LEU A 18 -20.87 -5.76 -0.76
N MET A 19 -19.68 -5.95 -0.21
CA MET A 19 -19.50 -6.14 1.22
C MET A 19 -19.51 -4.79 1.96
N ARG A 20 -20.11 -4.78 3.16
CA ARG A 20 -19.99 -3.64 4.06
C ARG A 20 -18.55 -3.53 4.56
N ARG A 21 -17.92 -2.40 4.31
CA ARG A 21 -16.57 -2.07 4.77
C ARG A 21 -16.63 -1.36 6.12
N ASP A 22 -15.68 -1.67 6.99
CA ASP A 22 -15.51 -1.02 8.28
C ASP A 22 -14.61 0.22 8.11
N PRO A 23 -15.13 1.44 8.26
CA PRO A 23 -14.36 2.66 8.05
C PRO A 23 -13.31 2.89 9.14
N GLY A 24 -13.39 2.22 10.30
CA GLY A 24 -12.39 2.27 11.35
C GLY A 24 -11.26 1.26 11.16
N LEU A 25 -11.38 0.32 10.21
CA LEU A 25 -10.39 -0.73 9.99
C LEU A 25 -9.50 -0.39 8.80
N ILE A 26 -8.19 -0.29 9.05
CA ILE A 26 -7.16 -0.02 8.06
C ILE A 26 -6.18 -1.21 8.01
N VAL A 27 -5.98 -1.77 6.83
CA VAL A 27 -4.98 -2.82 6.61
C VAL A 27 -3.74 -2.24 5.95
N PHE A 28 -2.57 -2.64 6.43
CA PHE A 28 -1.27 -2.15 5.98
C PHE A 28 -0.42 -3.27 5.38
N GLY A 29 0.37 -2.94 4.38
CA GLY A 29 1.41 -3.79 3.82
C GLY A 29 2.52 -2.95 3.17
N ALA A 30 3.69 -3.57 3.00
CA ALA A 30 4.83 -2.93 2.33
C ALA A 30 5.74 -3.98 1.70
N TRP A 31 6.57 -3.57 0.73
CA TRP A 31 7.62 -4.38 0.12
C TRP A 31 7.14 -5.76 -0.32
N LEU A 32 6.05 -5.78 -1.09
CA LEU A 32 5.41 -7.00 -1.60
C LEU A 32 4.94 -7.98 -0.49
N GLY A 33 4.72 -7.46 0.72
CA GLY A 33 4.35 -8.22 1.91
C GLY A 33 5.54 -8.84 2.65
N GLU A 34 6.78 -8.43 2.37
CA GLU A 34 7.99 -9.07 2.91
C GLU A 34 8.65 -8.30 4.07
N ARG A 35 8.25 -7.04 4.32
CA ARG A 35 8.92 -6.19 5.32
C ARG A 35 7.94 -5.34 6.12
N PHE A 36 8.31 -5.07 7.36
CA PHE A 36 7.75 -3.99 8.18
C PHE A 36 8.63 -2.75 8.04
N ALA A 37 8.38 -1.95 7.01
CA ALA A 37 9.29 -0.86 6.65
C ALA A 37 8.58 0.26 5.87
N ASP A 38 9.34 1.32 5.59
CA ASP A 38 9.01 2.42 4.68
C ASP A 38 7.84 3.28 5.16
N ASN A 39 7.20 3.96 4.23
CA ASN A 39 6.10 4.87 4.48
C ASN A 39 4.92 4.20 5.19
N SER A 40 4.60 2.96 4.79
CA SER A 40 3.52 2.19 5.42
C SER A 40 3.78 1.93 6.90
N LYS A 41 5.04 1.65 7.30
CA LYS A 41 5.40 1.44 8.71
C LYS A 41 5.16 2.70 9.54
N GLU A 42 5.64 3.84 9.07
CA GLU A 42 5.52 5.09 9.85
C GLU A 42 4.05 5.50 10.00
N LEU A 43 3.26 5.38 8.92
CA LEU A 43 1.83 5.67 9.00
C LEU A 43 1.07 4.64 9.85
N PHE A 44 1.49 3.38 9.85
CA PHE A 44 0.92 2.34 10.72
C PHE A 44 1.14 2.67 12.19
N LEU A 45 2.36 3.06 12.57
CA LEU A 45 2.70 3.43 13.95
C LEU A 45 1.89 4.66 14.40
N GLU A 46 1.72 5.64 13.55
CA GLU A 46 0.88 6.80 13.83
C GLU A 46 -0.60 6.42 13.97
N ALA A 47 -1.10 5.51 13.12
CA ALA A 47 -2.48 5.04 13.17
C ALA A 47 -2.80 4.28 14.47
N GLN A 48 -1.83 3.59 15.08
CA GLN A 48 -2.01 2.91 16.37
C GLN A 48 -2.35 3.87 17.52
N ALA A 49 -1.94 5.14 17.42
CA ALA A 49 -2.19 6.15 18.44
C ALA A 49 -3.55 6.87 18.26
N ARG A 50 -4.33 6.52 17.23
CA ARG A 50 -5.59 7.21 16.91
C ARG A 50 -6.81 6.47 17.43
N GLU A 51 -7.64 7.14 18.22
CA GLU A 51 -8.91 6.59 18.68
C GLU A 51 -9.84 6.29 17.49
N GLY A 52 -10.58 5.17 17.59
CA GLY A 52 -11.52 4.74 16.55
C GLY A 52 -10.87 4.10 15.33
N ILE A 53 -9.54 3.99 15.29
CA ILE A 53 -8.79 3.31 14.23
C ILE A 53 -8.25 1.97 14.74
N ARG A 54 -8.54 0.92 14.01
CA ARG A 54 -7.89 -0.39 14.14
C ARG A 54 -6.95 -0.58 12.96
N ALA A 55 -5.66 -0.41 13.20
CA ALA A 55 -4.62 -0.63 12.20
C ALA A 55 -4.05 -2.04 12.33
N VAL A 56 -4.04 -2.80 11.22
CA VAL A 56 -3.61 -4.20 11.15
C VAL A 56 -2.59 -4.37 10.05
N TRP A 57 -1.50 -5.08 10.33
CA TRP A 57 -0.48 -5.38 9.32
C TRP A 57 -0.68 -6.77 8.72
N VAL A 58 -0.42 -6.91 7.42
CA VAL A 58 -0.40 -8.22 6.74
C VAL A 58 0.94 -8.39 6.03
N ALA A 59 1.63 -9.50 6.32
CA ALA A 59 2.92 -9.83 5.72
C ALA A 59 3.03 -11.31 5.36
N LYS A 60 3.98 -11.65 4.48
CA LYS A 60 4.27 -13.02 4.05
C LYS A 60 5.25 -13.75 4.97
N GLU A 61 6.12 -12.98 5.62
CA GLU A 61 7.19 -13.51 6.44
C GLU A 61 6.76 -13.60 7.91
N GLN A 62 6.87 -14.80 8.51
CA GLN A 62 6.51 -15.01 9.91
C GLN A 62 7.34 -14.12 10.85
N ALA A 63 8.63 -13.92 10.55
CA ALA A 63 9.49 -13.04 11.33
C ALA A 63 8.99 -11.58 11.40
N VAL A 64 8.36 -11.09 10.34
CA VAL A 64 7.73 -9.76 10.32
C VAL A 64 6.50 -9.72 11.22
N ILE A 65 5.70 -10.78 11.22
CA ILE A 65 4.53 -10.90 12.11
C ILE A 65 4.99 -10.93 13.57
N ASP A 66 6.02 -11.71 13.88
CA ASP A 66 6.55 -11.84 15.22
C ASP A 66 7.14 -10.51 15.72
N GLU A 67 7.86 -9.76 14.86
CA GLU A 67 8.36 -8.41 15.14
C GLU A 67 7.21 -7.48 15.55
N ILE A 68 6.16 -7.40 14.74
CA ILE A 68 5.04 -6.48 14.97
C ILE A 68 4.26 -6.86 16.23
N ASN A 69 4.00 -8.15 16.42
CA ASN A 69 3.31 -8.65 17.60
C ASN A 69 4.13 -8.41 18.88
N SER A 70 5.47 -8.49 18.83
CA SER A 70 6.34 -8.17 19.96
C SER A 70 6.27 -6.71 20.39
N LEU A 71 5.89 -5.82 19.47
CA LEU A 71 5.62 -4.41 19.75
C LEU A 71 4.21 -4.16 20.33
N GLY A 72 3.41 -5.22 20.50
CA GLY A 72 2.04 -5.15 21.00
C GLY A 72 1.00 -4.78 19.94
N PHE A 73 1.36 -4.83 18.66
CA PHE A 73 0.48 -4.48 17.56
C PHE A 73 -0.09 -5.71 16.86
N GLU A 74 -1.17 -5.52 16.10
CA GLU A 74 -1.90 -6.58 15.43
C GLU A 74 -1.32 -6.85 14.03
N ALA A 75 -0.89 -8.09 13.79
CA ALA A 75 -0.40 -8.52 12.48
C ALA A 75 -0.79 -9.95 12.16
N TYR A 76 -1.02 -10.26 10.87
CA TYR A 76 -1.42 -11.58 10.39
C TYR A 76 -0.61 -12.03 9.19
N LEU A 77 -0.34 -13.32 9.15
CA LEU A 77 0.36 -13.95 8.04
C LEU A 77 -0.52 -13.94 6.78
N TRP A 78 0.08 -13.55 5.67
CA TRP A 78 -0.54 -13.57 4.35
C TRP A 78 -1.18 -14.93 4.05
N GLY A 79 -2.42 -14.91 3.56
CA GLY A 79 -3.14 -16.14 3.21
C GLY A 79 -3.78 -16.87 4.38
N SER A 80 -3.57 -16.42 5.63
CA SER A 80 -4.31 -16.95 6.79
C SER A 80 -5.80 -16.59 6.69
N PRO A 81 -6.69 -17.35 7.34
CA PRO A 81 -8.12 -16.99 7.42
C PRO A 81 -8.35 -15.61 8.01
N GLU A 82 -7.57 -15.24 9.03
CA GLU A 82 -7.62 -13.96 9.73
C GLU A 82 -7.23 -12.81 8.79
N ALA A 83 -6.07 -12.92 8.09
CA ALA A 83 -5.62 -11.92 7.13
C ALA A 83 -6.63 -11.70 6.01
N ARG A 84 -7.27 -12.78 5.52
CA ARG A 84 -8.32 -12.68 4.50
C ARG A 84 -9.56 -11.97 5.03
N SER A 85 -10.03 -12.36 6.21
CA SER A 85 -11.19 -11.74 6.86
C SER A 85 -10.97 -10.24 7.12
N ILE A 86 -9.79 -9.87 7.62
CA ILE A 86 -9.40 -8.46 7.85
C ILE A 86 -9.43 -7.68 6.53
N GLN A 87 -8.75 -8.15 5.50
CA GLN A 87 -8.70 -7.47 4.20
C GLN A 87 -10.09 -7.34 3.55
N GLN A 88 -10.97 -8.34 3.72
CA GLN A 88 -12.34 -8.28 3.23
C GLN A 88 -13.22 -7.24 3.93
N ARG A 89 -12.94 -6.91 5.19
CA ARG A 89 -13.72 -5.96 6.00
C ARG A 89 -13.11 -4.56 6.01
N ALA A 90 -11.82 -4.43 5.77
CA ALA A 90 -11.12 -3.15 5.84
C ALA A 90 -11.75 -2.09 4.93
N GLY A 91 -12.05 -0.93 5.48
CA GLY A 91 -12.48 0.25 4.73
C GLY A 91 -11.33 0.86 3.94
N TYR A 92 -10.13 0.76 4.49
CA TYR A 92 -8.92 1.34 3.90
C TYR A 92 -7.80 0.30 3.81
N ALA A 93 -6.97 0.44 2.79
CA ALA A 93 -5.73 -0.31 2.61
C ALA A 93 -4.59 0.68 2.32
N VAL A 94 -3.48 0.55 3.05
CA VAL A 94 -2.29 1.39 2.89
C VAL A 94 -1.13 0.54 2.41
N ILE A 95 -0.51 0.96 1.34
CA ILE A 95 0.58 0.26 0.65
C ILE A 95 1.70 1.23 0.26
N SER A 96 2.89 0.71 -0.02
CA SER A 96 4.06 1.52 -0.42
C SER A 96 4.68 1.12 -1.75
N ASN A 97 4.51 -0.14 -2.19
CA ASN A 97 5.13 -0.67 -3.41
C ASN A 97 4.11 -1.17 -4.43
N GLY A 98 2.90 -0.62 -4.37
CA GLY A 98 1.80 -1.02 -5.22
C GLY A 98 0.97 -2.18 -4.64
N ILE A 99 -0.05 -2.54 -5.37
CA ILE A 99 -1.14 -3.41 -4.92
C ILE A 99 -0.71 -4.83 -4.50
N SER A 100 0.52 -5.23 -4.85
CA SER A 100 1.10 -6.53 -4.47
C SER A 100 1.62 -6.56 -3.03
N ASP A 101 1.60 -5.45 -2.32
CA ASP A 101 1.92 -5.39 -0.89
C ASP A 101 0.87 -6.11 -0.02
N LEU A 102 -0.35 -6.28 -0.55
CA LEU A 102 -1.47 -6.96 0.07
C LEU A 102 -2.12 -7.98 -0.88
N GLU A 103 -2.96 -8.84 -0.35
CA GLU A 103 -3.75 -9.76 -1.17
C GLU A 103 -4.96 -9.02 -1.78
N HIS A 104 -4.66 -8.22 -2.80
CA HIS A 104 -5.59 -7.27 -3.45
C HIS A 104 -6.94 -7.86 -3.87
N THR A 105 -7.00 -9.18 -4.05
CA THR A 105 -8.25 -9.88 -4.40
C THR A 105 -9.32 -9.78 -3.33
N TYR A 106 -8.97 -9.39 -2.10
CA TYR A 106 -9.89 -9.17 -0.99
C TYR A 106 -10.20 -7.67 -0.76
N LEU A 107 -9.55 -6.76 -1.50
CA LEU A 107 -9.69 -5.32 -1.30
C LEU A 107 -10.76 -4.65 -2.16
N GLY A 108 -11.53 -5.42 -2.96
CA GLY A 108 -12.56 -4.86 -3.84
C GLY A 108 -13.56 -3.98 -3.07
N GLY A 109 -13.65 -2.69 -3.43
CA GLY A 109 -14.49 -1.69 -2.76
C GLY A 109 -13.84 -0.96 -1.58
N ALA A 110 -12.64 -1.37 -1.12
CA ALA A 110 -11.86 -0.59 -0.16
C ALA A 110 -11.26 0.66 -0.83
N VAL A 111 -10.97 1.69 -0.01
CA VAL A 111 -10.16 2.83 -0.42
C VAL A 111 -8.69 2.43 -0.26
N ILE A 112 -7.90 2.57 -1.33
CA ILE A 112 -6.48 2.23 -1.33
C ILE A 112 -5.66 3.50 -1.34
N LEU A 113 -4.73 3.63 -0.40
CA LEU A 113 -3.75 4.69 -0.34
C LEU A 113 -2.37 4.11 -0.63
N ASP A 114 -1.85 4.39 -1.82
CA ASP A 114 -0.48 4.05 -2.19
C ASP A 114 0.44 5.23 -1.86
N LEU A 115 1.23 5.05 -0.80
CA LEU A 115 2.19 6.07 -0.34
C LEU A 115 3.39 6.18 -1.26
N TRP A 116 3.56 5.18 -2.13
CA TRP A 116 4.74 5.00 -2.95
C TRP A 116 6.03 4.96 -2.10
N HIS A 117 7.17 4.76 -2.71
CA HIS A 117 8.43 4.53 -1.99
C HIS A 117 9.53 5.54 -2.37
N GLY A 118 9.21 6.53 -3.16
CA GLY A 118 10.13 7.59 -3.57
C GLY A 118 9.67 8.35 -4.80
N VAL A 119 10.46 9.32 -5.22
CA VAL A 119 10.21 10.06 -6.46
C VAL A 119 10.73 9.27 -7.66
N PRO A 120 10.02 9.25 -8.80
CA PRO A 120 10.48 8.58 -10.00
C PRO A 120 11.76 9.23 -10.55
N LEU A 121 12.85 8.45 -10.62
CA LEU A 121 14.12 8.87 -11.23
C LEU A 121 14.16 8.54 -12.74
N LYS A 122 13.25 7.73 -13.21
CA LYS A 122 13.09 7.31 -14.62
C LYS A 122 11.60 7.18 -14.94
N LYS A 123 11.28 6.91 -16.19
CA LYS A 123 9.91 6.51 -16.56
C LYS A 123 9.55 5.19 -15.88
N ILE A 124 8.39 5.14 -15.26
CA ILE A 124 7.89 3.98 -14.50
C ILE A 124 6.48 3.62 -14.96
N CYS A 125 6.02 2.43 -14.61
CA CYS A 125 4.67 1.95 -14.85
C CYS A 125 4.21 2.17 -16.30
N TYR A 126 3.08 2.83 -16.52
CA TYR A 126 2.52 3.05 -17.86
C TYR A 126 3.37 3.95 -18.77
N ASP A 127 4.30 4.74 -18.23
CA ASP A 127 5.23 5.56 -19.01
C ASP A 127 6.49 4.79 -19.43
N ASP A 128 6.76 3.63 -18.81
CA ASP A 128 7.84 2.74 -19.23
C ASP A 128 7.37 1.80 -20.35
N ARG A 129 7.81 2.11 -21.56
CA ARG A 129 7.45 1.34 -22.77
C ARG A 129 8.29 0.08 -22.96
N TYR A 130 9.37 -0.06 -22.21
CA TYR A 130 10.31 -1.17 -22.36
C TYR A 130 9.96 -2.36 -21.47
N GLU A 131 9.41 -2.10 -20.29
CA GLU A 131 9.01 -3.18 -19.37
C GLU A 131 7.84 -4.01 -19.89
N LYS A 132 6.87 -3.35 -20.57
CA LYS A 132 5.60 -4.00 -20.91
C LYS A 132 4.86 -3.27 -22.02
N ASN A 133 4.19 -4.04 -22.87
CA ASN A 133 3.25 -3.45 -23.82
C ASN A 133 1.90 -3.15 -23.11
N TRP A 134 1.86 -1.97 -22.46
CA TRP A 134 0.70 -1.50 -21.71
C TRP A 134 -0.53 -1.24 -22.58
N ASP A 135 -0.34 -1.02 -23.89
CA ASP A 135 -1.41 -0.69 -24.83
C ASP A 135 -1.98 -1.92 -25.54
N SER A 136 -1.49 -3.12 -25.24
CA SER A 136 -2.04 -4.35 -25.80
C SER A 136 -3.51 -4.55 -25.39
N PRO A 137 -4.36 -5.12 -26.27
CA PRO A 137 -5.77 -5.36 -25.94
C PRO A 137 -5.96 -6.20 -24.68
N LYS A 138 -5.10 -7.19 -24.47
CA LYS A 138 -5.11 -8.04 -23.28
C LYS A 138 -4.85 -7.25 -22.01
N GLN A 139 -3.90 -6.30 -22.04
CA GLN A 139 -3.59 -5.46 -20.89
C GLN A 139 -4.73 -4.47 -20.60
N LYS A 140 -5.30 -3.85 -21.63
CA LYS A 140 -6.45 -2.95 -21.47
C LYS A 140 -7.66 -3.63 -20.84
N ILE A 141 -7.97 -4.85 -21.26
CA ILE A 141 -9.04 -5.65 -20.64
C ILE A 141 -8.72 -5.95 -19.16
N ARG A 142 -7.48 -6.35 -18.88
CA ARG A 142 -7.04 -6.63 -17.51
C ARG A 142 -7.15 -5.39 -16.63
N ASP A 143 -6.69 -4.23 -17.10
CA ASP A 143 -6.73 -2.96 -16.36
C ASP A 143 -8.18 -2.54 -16.11
N PHE A 144 -9.04 -2.66 -17.10
CA PHE A 144 -10.48 -2.42 -16.93
C PHE A 144 -11.09 -3.30 -15.83
N LEU A 145 -10.82 -4.62 -15.87
CA LEU A 145 -11.34 -5.57 -14.89
C LEU A 145 -10.81 -5.33 -13.46
N ILE A 146 -9.60 -4.80 -13.31
CA ILE A 146 -9.00 -4.50 -12.00
C ILE A 146 -9.44 -3.14 -11.49
N ASN A 147 -9.48 -2.12 -12.35
CA ASN A 147 -9.76 -0.75 -11.94
C ASN A 147 -11.20 -0.54 -11.47
N ILE A 148 -12.16 -1.34 -11.91
CA ILE A 148 -13.54 -1.23 -11.40
C ILE A 148 -13.60 -1.54 -9.90
N PRO A 149 -13.18 -2.71 -9.40
CA PRO A 149 -13.26 -3.04 -7.98
C PRO A 149 -12.24 -2.30 -7.11
N LEU A 150 -11.12 -1.82 -7.68
CA LEU A 150 -10.05 -1.12 -6.97
C LEU A 150 -9.96 0.37 -7.38
N GLY A 151 -11.01 0.92 -7.97
CA GLY A 151 -11.01 2.27 -8.55
C GLY A 151 -10.83 3.41 -7.54
N LYS A 152 -11.04 3.16 -6.26
CA LYS A 152 -10.78 4.12 -5.17
C LYS A 152 -9.34 4.07 -4.69
N GLU A 153 -8.39 4.16 -5.62
CA GLU A 153 -6.97 4.15 -5.34
C GLU A 153 -6.39 5.56 -5.48
N TYR A 154 -5.71 6.02 -4.42
CA TYR A 154 -5.06 7.32 -4.31
C TYR A 154 -3.56 7.13 -4.17
N TYR A 155 -2.79 8.03 -4.77
CA TYR A 155 -1.33 8.05 -4.69
C TYR A 155 -0.83 9.30 -3.98
N VAL A 156 0.24 9.16 -3.20
CA VAL A 156 0.83 10.29 -2.47
C VAL A 156 2.06 10.81 -3.22
N ALA A 157 1.98 12.05 -3.68
CA ALA A 157 3.10 12.77 -4.26
C ALA A 157 3.80 13.66 -3.20
N THR A 158 5.11 13.81 -3.32
CA THR A 158 5.92 14.62 -2.38
C THR A 158 5.86 16.12 -2.66
N SER A 159 5.51 16.53 -3.86
CA SER A 159 5.36 17.93 -4.26
C SER A 159 4.47 18.07 -5.48
N GLN A 160 4.03 19.29 -5.75
CA GLN A 160 3.22 19.62 -6.93
C GLN A 160 3.95 19.31 -8.26
N THR A 161 5.28 19.31 -8.28
CA THR A 161 6.09 18.94 -9.45
C THR A 161 5.86 17.48 -9.86
N PHE A 162 5.62 16.58 -8.90
CA PHE A 162 5.41 15.16 -9.17
C PHE A 162 3.97 14.77 -9.48
N VAL A 163 3.02 15.64 -9.19
CA VAL A 163 1.58 15.38 -9.47
C VAL A 163 1.35 15.00 -10.94
N PRO A 164 1.77 15.79 -11.96
CA PRO A 164 1.54 15.43 -13.36
C PRO A 164 2.31 14.16 -13.79
N ILE A 165 3.45 13.88 -13.17
CA ILE A 165 4.21 12.65 -13.43
C ILE A 165 3.42 11.44 -12.93
N TYR A 166 2.86 11.51 -11.71
CA TYR A 166 2.04 10.43 -11.14
C TYR A 166 0.73 10.24 -11.91
N GLN A 167 0.11 11.32 -12.36
CA GLN A 167 -1.07 11.23 -13.25
C GLN A 167 -0.77 10.42 -14.51
N SER A 168 0.37 10.68 -15.15
CA SER A 168 0.80 9.98 -16.36
C SER A 168 1.14 8.53 -16.08
N CYS A 169 2.08 8.29 -15.16
CA CYS A 169 2.62 6.96 -14.94
C CYS A 169 1.63 5.98 -14.27
N PHE A 170 0.65 6.46 -13.50
CA PHE A 170 -0.41 5.64 -12.92
C PHE A 170 -1.74 5.72 -13.67
N ARG A 171 -1.84 6.56 -14.70
CA ARG A 171 -3.08 6.82 -15.47
C ARG A 171 -4.27 7.18 -14.56
N LYS A 172 -4.04 8.08 -13.60
CA LYS A 172 -5.05 8.54 -12.65
C LYS A 172 -5.42 10.01 -12.89
N ASN A 173 -6.65 10.36 -12.50
CA ASN A 173 -7.09 11.75 -12.51
C ASN A 173 -6.37 12.55 -11.40
N PRO A 174 -6.31 13.90 -11.53
CA PRO A 174 -5.68 14.77 -10.53
C PRO A 174 -6.13 14.54 -9.09
N ASP A 175 -7.41 14.37 -8.88
CA ASP A 175 -8.07 14.16 -7.58
C ASP A 175 -7.66 12.86 -6.88
N HIS A 176 -7.02 11.94 -7.62
CA HIS A 176 -6.44 10.72 -7.08
C HIS A 176 -4.96 10.86 -6.69
N ILE A 177 -4.36 12.04 -6.90
CA ILE A 177 -2.97 12.30 -6.52
C ILE A 177 -2.93 13.33 -5.38
N LEU A 178 -2.60 12.86 -4.19
CA LEU A 178 -2.55 13.67 -2.98
C LEU A 178 -1.13 14.20 -2.76
N CYS A 179 -0.96 15.52 -2.70
CA CYS A 179 0.34 16.13 -2.44
C CYS A 179 0.52 16.33 -0.93
N LEU A 180 1.01 15.32 -0.22
CA LEU A 180 1.08 15.27 1.25
C LEU A 180 2.50 15.05 1.80
N GLY A 181 3.44 14.57 0.99
CA GLY A 181 4.76 14.13 1.45
C GLY A 181 4.78 12.65 1.83
N GLN A 182 5.90 12.20 2.42
CA GLN A 182 6.11 10.80 2.77
C GLN A 182 6.26 10.62 4.28
N PRO A 183 5.45 9.75 4.94
CA PRO A 183 5.47 9.56 6.38
C PRO A 183 6.84 9.23 6.98
N ARG A 184 7.68 8.44 6.28
CA ARG A 184 9.04 8.12 6.74
C ARG A 184 9.94 9.34 6.90
N ASN A 185 9.64 10.46 6.22
CA ASN A 185 10.44 11.67 6.34
C ASN A 185 10.22 12.39 7.68
N ASP A 186 9.13 12.11 8.38
CA ASP A 186 8.84 12.66 9.71
C ASP A 186 9.90 12.24 10.73
N LEU A 187 10.59 11.11 10.49
CA LEU A 187 11.73 10.70 11.31
C LEU A 187 12.85 11.73 11.40
N PHE A 188 13.02 12.57 10.39
CA PHE A 188 14.03 13.64 10.40
C PHE A 188 13.68 14.80 11.37
N PHE A 189 12.40 14.92 11.73
CA PHE A 189 11.90 15.98 12.59
C PHE A 189 11.65 15.51 14.03
N ARG A 190 11.79 14.21 14.30
CA ARG A 190 11.68 13.66 15.66
C ARG A 190 12.96 13.98 16.44
N GLU A 191 12.81 14.46 17.68
CA GLU A 191 13.93 14.59 18.59
C GLU A 191 14.59 13.23 18.83
N ARG A 192 15.91 13.19 18.71
CA ARG A 192 16.70 11.99 19.02
C ARG A 192 17.42 12.22 20.34
N PRO A 193 17.27 11.32 21.31
CA PRO A 193 17.92 11.47 22.62
C PRO A 193 19.45 11.40 22.52
N GLU A 194 19.98 10.70 21.50
CA GLU A 194 21.41 10.51 21.29
C GLU A 194 21.77 10.64 19.82
N PRO A 195 22.91 11.28 19.48
CA PRO A 195 23.39 11.32 18.11
C PRO A 195 23.83 9.91 17.65
N TYR A 196 23.52 9.55 16.43
CA TYR A 196 23.90 8.25 15.82
C TYR A 196 25.40 7.94 15.92
N TYR A 197 26.22 9.00 15.88
CA TYR A 197 27.69 8.92 15.95
C TYR A 197 28.18 9.97 16.93
N PRO A 198 28.12 9.69 18.27
CA PRO A 198 28.58 10.64 19.28
C PRO A 198 30.05 11.01 19.05
N GLY A 199 30.34 12.30 19.07
CA GLY A 199 31.69 12.82 18.91
C GLY A 199 32.26 12.75 17.47
N LYS A 200 31.46 12.34 16.46
CA LYS A 200 31.88 12.32 15.05
C LYS A 200 31.13 13.36 14.22
N ARG A 201 31.84 14.02 13.30
CA ARG A 201 31.24 14.83 12.25
C ARG A 201 30.82 13.87 11.12
N VAL A 202 29.51 13.81 10.86
CA VAL A 202 28.97 13.03 9.74
C VAL A 202 28.88 13.95 8.53
N ILE A 203 29.46 13.53 7.41
CA ILE A 203 29.34 14.18 6.09
C ILE A 203 28.47 13.27 5.25
N LEU A 204 27.34 13.79 4.77
CA LEU A 204 26.39 13.11 3.90
C LEU A 204 26.68 13.47 2.45
#